data_9f357efe831ca536b5648846919d0e3f
#
_entry.id   9f357efe831ca536b5648846919d0e3f
#
_cell.length_a   1.000
_cell.length_b   1.000
_cell.length_c   1.000
_cell.angle_alpha   90.00
_cell.angle_beta   90.00
_cell.angle_gamma   90.00
#
_symmetry.space_group_name_H-M   'P 1'
#
loop_
_entity.id
_entity.type
_entity.pdbx_description
1 polymer ?
#
loop_
_entity_poly.entity_id
_entity_poly.type
_entity_poly.pdbx_seq_one_letter_code
_entity_poly.pdbx_strand_id
1 'polypeptide(L)'
;MSQQQIDAFINELAKQSKPYAWFEREFSAIDELEFVDFDLDNVKLLGLSVNLNAKNEISLKSKSTKIKDEIFCVVDIESTGSVRSGQIIEIGAVKVQNGKEIARFESLVRASEVPENISELTGITSKMLANAPHLPAVLNEFRLFLGDSIFVAHNVGFDYGFISASLDKCGFGVLLNQRLCTINLSRRLIASPKYSLAALKELLDIQTPHHRALADALSAANILQHCISKLPFYIKSTQDLLNFSKSTLKERKAMSEPVLLR
;
A
#
# COMPACT_ATOMS: atom_id res chain seq x y z
N MET A 1 -18.31 -4.55 -1.09
CA MET A 1 -18.18 -5.95 -0.59
C MET A 1 -16.86 -6.59 -1.00
N SER A 2 -16.33 -6.24 -2.13
CA SER A 2 -15.14 -6.78 -2.76
C SER A 2 -13.83 -6.71 -1.96
N GLN A 3 -13.47 -5.54 -1.48
CA GLN A 3 -12.21 -5.40 -0.73
C GLN A 3 -12.19 -6.25 0.55
N GLN A 4 -13.35 -6.53 1.14
CA GLN A 4 -13.45 -7.41 2.32
C GLN A 4 -13.15 -8.87 1.98
N GLN A 5 -13.59 -9.37 0.80
CA GLN A 5 -13.29 -10.73 0.35
C GLN A 5 -11.80 -10.88 0.06
N ILE A 6 -11.19 -9.91 -0.64
CA ILE A 6 -9.74 -9.86 -0.90
C ILE A 6 -8.95 -9.84 0.41
N ASP A 7 -9.36 -8.99 1.36
CA ASP A 7 -8.69 -8.89 2.66
C ASP A 7 -8.81 -10.19 3.47
N ALA A 8 -9.97 -10.84 3.44
CA ALA A 8 -10.17 -12.14 4.10
C ALA A 8 -9.28 -13.23 3.48
N PHE A 9 -9.22 -13.30 2.15
CA PHE A 9 -8.36 -14.21 1.40
C PHE A 9 -6.87 -14.04 1.75
N ILE A 10 -6.36 -12.81 1.67
CA ILE A 10 -4.96 -12.50 2.01
C ILE A 10 -4.68 -12.78 3.50
N ASN A 11 -5.62 -12.47 4.40
CA ASN A 11 -5.45 -12.72 5.83
C ASN A 11 -5.38 -14.23 6.16
N GLU A 12 -6.11 -15.10 5.44
CA GLU A 12 -5.98 -16.55 5.60
C GLU A 12 -4.57 -17.04 5.19
N LEU A 13 -4.02 -16.53 4.10
CA LEU A 13 -2.64 -16.83 3.68
C LEU A 13 -1.59 -16.26 4.64
N ALA A 14 -1.88 -15.14 5.28
CA ALA A 14 -1.01 -14.55 6.30
C ALA A 14 -0.89 -15.45 7.54
N LYS A 15 -1.98 -16.15 7.93
CA LYS A 15 -1.98 -17.06 9.06
C LYS A 15 -1.13 -18.30 8.79
N GLN A 16 -1.37 -18.98 7.68
CA GLN A 16 -0.69 -20.24 7.34
C GLN A 16 -0.63 -20.49 5.83
N SER A 17 0.28 -21.36 5.41
CA SER A 17 0.32 -21.86 4.03
C SER A 17 -0.96 -22.64 3.72
N LYS A 18 -1.41 -22.63 2.48
CA LYS A 18 -2.63 -23.29 2.02
C LYS A 18 -2.31 -24.17 0.82
N PRO A 19 -3.05 -25.28 0.61
CA PRO A 19 -2.93 -26.07 -0.61
C PRO A 19 -3.20 -25.22 -1.85
N TYR A 20 -2.50 -25.49 -2.96
CA TYR A 20 -2.70 -24.80 -4.24
C TYR A 20 -4.18 -24.81 -4.68
N ALA A 21 -4.85 -25.97 -4.60
CA ALA A 21 -6.27 -26.09 -4.95
C ALA A 21 -7.20 -25.22 -4.07
N TRP A 22 -6.85 -24.98 -2.80
CA TRP A 22 -7.56 -24.02 -1.97
C TRP A 22 -7.38 -22.60 -2.48
N PHE A 23 -6.14 -22.24 -2.81
CA PHE A 23 -5.81 -20.89 -3.31
C PHE A 23 -6.53 -20.60 -4.62
N GLU A 24 -6.49 -21.51 -5.59
CA GLU A 24 -7.19 -21.40 -6.88
C GLU A 24 -8.70 -21.21 -6.67
N ARG A 25 -9.34 -22.05 -5.86
CA ARG A 25 -10.78 -21.97 -5.58
C ARG A 25 -11.16 -20.64 -4.94
N GLU A 26 -10.46 -20.22 -3.89
CA GLU A 26 -10.78 -18.97 -3.18
C GLU A 26 -10.50 -17.73 -4.02
N PHE A 27 -9.44 -17.75 -4.84
CA PHE A 27 -9.14 -16.68 -5.79
C PHE A 27 -10.27 -16.53 -6.83
N SER A 28 -10.69 -17.65 -7.44
CA SER A 28 -11.75 -17.64 -8.45
C SER A 28 -13.15 -17.36 -7.87
N ALA A 29 -13.31 -17.40 -6.56
CA ALA A 29 -14.56 -17.04 -5.89
C ALA A 29 -14.66 -15.54 -5.53
N ILE A 30 -13.65 -14.74 -5.82
CA ILE A 30 -13.66 -13.29 -5.62
C ILE A 30 -14.31 -12.65 -6.83
N ASP A 31 -15.44 -11.96 -6.65
CA ASP A 31 -16.26 -11.39 -7.71
C ASP A 31 -15.45 -10.52 -8.69
N GLU A 32 -14.55 -9.69 -8.18
CA GLU A 32 -13.71 -8.80 -9.01
C GLU A 32 -12.61 -9.51 -9.79
N LEU A 33 -12.39 -10.79 -9.52
CA LEU A 33 -11.40 -11.63 -10.21
C LEU A 33 -12.04 -12.65 -11.16
N GLU A 34 -13.38 -12.64 -11.29
CA GLU A 34 -14.13 -13.57 -12.13
C GLU A 34 -13.60 -13.63 -13.57
N PHE A 35 -13.13 -12.51 -14.11
CA PHE A 35 -12.62 -12.39 -15.48
C PHE A 35 -11.10 -12.54 -15.58
N VAL A 36 -10.42 -12.85 -14.48
CA VAL A 36 -8.96 -13.06 -14.45
C VAL A 36 -8.68 -14.56 -14.53
N ASP A 37 -8.03 -14.99 -15.60
CA ASP A 37 -7.54 -16.36 -15.69
C ASP A 37 -6.60 -16.64 -14.53
N PHE A 38 -6.91 -17.70 -13.77
CA PHE A 38 -6.10 -18.08 -12.62
C PHE A 38 -4.74 -18.63 -13.06
N ASP A 39 -3.70 -17.89 -12.71
CA ASP A 39 -2.31 -18.23 -12.90
C ASP A 39 -1.47 -17.39 -11.91
N LEU A 40 -0.38 -17.94 -11.41
CA LEU A 40 0.46 -17.28 -10.42
C LEU A 40 1.14 -16.01 -10.96
N ASP A 41 1.39 -15.93 -12.25
CA ASP A 41 1.92 -14.72 -12.88
C ASP A 41 0.86 -13.61 -12.91
N ASN A 42 -0.40 -13.93 -13.20
CA ASN A 42 -1.53 -13.00 -13.12
C ASN A 42 -1.77 -12.53 -11.68
N VAL A 43 -1.72 -13.44 -10.70
CA VAL A 43 -1.79 -13.10 -9.26
C VAL A 43 -0.69 -12.09 -8.88
N LYS A 44 0.53 -12.30 -9.38
CA LYS A 44 1.66 -11.40 -9.16
C LYS A 44 1.48 -10.06 -9.88
N LEU A 45 0.94 -10.04 -11.09
CA LEU A 45 0.62 -8.81 -11.83
C LEU A 45 -0.42 -7.96 -11.11
N LEU A 46 -1.35 -8.59 -10.40
CA LEU A 46 -2.31 -7.90 -9.53
C LEU A 46 -1.69 -7.47 -8.19
N GLY A 47 -0.43 -7.79 -7.94
CA GLY A 47 0.34 -7.30 -6.81
C GLY A 47 0.51 -8.25 -5.61
N LEU A 48 0.05 -9.52 -5.70
CA LEU A 48 0.21 -10.49 -4.62
C LEU A 48 1.39 -11.42 -4.88
N SER A 49 2.45 -11.26 -4.09
CA SER A 49 3.62 -12.16 -4.14
C SER A 49 3.41 -13.40 -3.26
N VAL A 50 3.47 -14.56 -3.89
CA VAL A 50 3.35 -15.86 -3.22
C VAL A 50 4.52 -16.78 -3.56
N ASN A 51 4.79 -17.75 -2.69
CA ASN A 51 5.73 -18.85 -2.92
C ASN A 51 4.94 -20.16 -3.01
N LEU A 52 5.25 -20.98 -4.00
CA LEU A 52 4.79 -22.36 -4.11
C LEU A 52 5.92 -23.28 -3.65
N ASN A 53 5.64 -24.18 -2.68
CA ASN A 53 6.62 -25.12 -2.17
C ASN A 53 6.51 -26.51 -2.83
N ALA A 54 7.46 -27.39 -2.55
CA ALA A 54 7.47 -28.75 -3.09
C ALA A 54 6.30 -29.65 -2.64
N LYS A 55 5.54 -29.24 -1.61
CA LYS A 55 4.34 -29.93 -1.14
C LYS A 55 3.06 -29.41 -1.81
N ASN A 56 3.20 -28.61 -2.85
CA ASN A 56 2.10 -27.93 -3.54
C ASN A 56 1.27 -27.03 -2.61
N GLU A 57 1.95 -26.29 -1.72
CA GLU A 57 1.33 -25.32 -0.83
C GLU A 57 1.77 -23.89 -1.18
N ILE A 58 0.83 -22.97 -1.13
CA ILE A 58 1.03 -21.53 -1.35
C ILE A 58 1.20 -20.82 -0.01
N SER A 59 2.16 -19.92 0.05
CA SER A 59 2.37 -18.99 1.17
C SER A 59 2.70 -17.59 0.67
N LEU A 60 2.37 -16.56 1.46
CA LEU A 60 2.80 -15.19 1.15
C LEU A 60 4.33 -15.09 1.23
N LYS A 61 4.94 -14.47 0.23
CA LYS A 61 6.38 -14.21 0.18
C LYS A 61 6.84 -13.37 1.37
N SER A 62 6.01 -12.41 1.83
CA SER A 62 6.26 -11.55 3.00
C SER A 62 6.57 -12.31 4.30
N LYS A 63 6.13 -13.59 4.42
CA LYS A 63 6.41 -14.44 5.60
C LYS A 63 7.89 -14.82 5.71
N SER A 64 8.59 -14.91 4.59
CA SER A 64 10.02 -15.27 4.52
C SER A 64 10.94 -14.10 4.17
N THR A 65 10.38 -12.99 3.64
CA THR A 65 11.16 -11.82 3.26
C THR A 65 11.54 -11.00 4.49
N LYS A 66 12.83 -10.72 4.68
CA LYS A 66 13.28 -9.79 5.73
C LYS A 66 12.87 -8.37 5.38
N ILE A 67 12.58 -7.55 6.38
CA ILE A 67 12.14 -6.15 6.19
C ILE A 67 13.12 -5.36 5.32
N LYS A 68 14.43 -5.54 5.51
CA LYS A 68 15.47 -4.86 4.72
C LYS A 68 15.50 -5.28 3.24
N ASP A 69 15.03 -6.48 2.93
CA ASP A 69 15.06 -7.05 1.58
C ASP A 69 13.71 -6.81 0.84
N GLU A 70 12.71 -6.25 1.56
CA GLU A 70 11.39 -5.92 1.00
C GLU A 70 11.41 -4.59 0.26
N ILE A 71 10.59 -4.51 -0.78
CA ILE A 71 10.32 -3.25 -1.49
C ILE A 71 8.99 -2.68 -0.98
N PHE A 72 9.07 -1.49 -0.40
CA PHE A 72 7.91 -0.72 0.00
C PHE A 72 7.65 0.37 -1.03
N CYS A 73 6.49 0.36 -1.67
CA CYS A 73 6.04 1.44 -2.55
C CYS A 73 5.16 2.38 -1.73
N VAL A 74 5.72 3.52 -1.36
CA VAL A 74 5.00 4.55 -0.59
C VAL A 74 4.31 5.47 -1.57
N VAL A 75 3.00 5.59 -1.43
CA VAL A 75 2.10 6.23 -2.39
C VAL A 75 1.29 7.31 -1.71
N ASP A 76 1.04 8.37 -2.43
CA ASP A 76 0.06 9.40 -2.11
C ASP A 76 -0.64 9.84 -3.38
N ILE A 77 -1.90 10.27 -3.28
CA ILE A 77 -2.68 10.78 -4.41
C ILE A 77 -3.34 12.12 -4.09
N GLU A 78 -3.47 12.96 -5.11
CA GLU A 78 -4.39 14.09 -5.07
C GLU A 78 -5.64 13.78 -5.89
N SER A 79 -6.79 14.23 -5.41
CA SER A 79 -8.07 13.94 -6.05
C SER A 79 -9.04 15.10 -5.97
N THR A 80 -9.99 15.16 -6.91
CA THR A 80 -11.05 16.18 -6.92
C THR A 80 -12.16 15.93 -5.89
N GLY A 81 -12.11 14.82 -5.14
CA GLY A 81 -13.12 14.46 -4.16
C GLY A 81 -12.96 13.03 -3.65
N SER A 82 -14.06 12.38 -3.27
CA SER A 82 -14.04 11.03 -2.74
C SER A 82 -13.95 9.97 -3.85
N VAL A 83 -13.66 8.71 -3.48
CA VAL A 83 -13.66 7.54 -4.39
C VAL A 83 -14.97 7.42 -5.19
N ARG A 84 -16.11 7.89 -4.62
CA ARG A 84 -17.43 7.79 -5.25
C ARG A 84 -17.72 8.94 -6.21
N SER A 85 -17.21 10.13 -5.95
CA SER A 85 -17.60 11.36 -6.63
C SER A 85 -16.46 12.14 -7.26
N GLY A 86 -15.21 11.76 -6.99
CA GLY A 86 -14.02 12.42 -7.51
C GLY A 86 -13.25 11.56 -8.51
N GLN A 87 -12.16 12.14 -9.02
CA GLN A 87 -11.16 11.41 -9.80
C GLN A 87 -9.77 11.74 -9.27
N ILE A 88 -8.82 10.86 -9.50
CA ILE A 88 -7.41 11.10 -9.23
C ILE A 88 -6.90 12.15 -10.21
N ILE A 89 -6.17 13.16 -9.70
CA ILE A 89 -5.55 14.23 -10.49
C ILE A 89 -4.03 14.25 -10.40
N GLU A 90 -3.44 13.59 -9.39
CA GLU A 90 -2.00 13.35 -9.28
C GLU A 90 -1.76 12.03 -8.57
N ILE A 91 -0.72 11.29 -8.99
CA ILE A 91 -0.17 10.14 -8.29
C ILE A 91 1.30 10.39 -8.05
N GLY A 92 1.73 10.33 -6.80
CA GLY A 92 3.12 10.35 -6.38
C GLY A 92 3.48 9.06 -5.66
N ALA A 93 4.60 8.45 -6.02
CA ALA A 93 5.06 7.26 -5.34
C ALA A 93 6.58 7.15 -5.30
N VAL A 94 7.10 6.55 -4.24
CA VAL A 94 8.51 6.26 -4.09
C VAL A 94 8.70 4.81 -3.64
N LYS A 95 9.55 4.07 -4.33
CA LYS A 95 9.99 2.75 -3.88
C LYS A 95 11.20 2.89 -2.98
N VAL A 96 11.12 2.26 -1.82
CA VAL A 96 12.22 2.21 -0.84
C VAL A 96 12.56 0.77 -0.49
N GLN A 97 13.85 0.48 -0.39
CA GLN A 97 14.40 -0.80 0.05
C GLN A 97 15.62 -0.56 0.92
N ASN A 98 15.71 -1.24 2.05
CA ASN A 98 16.81 -1.09 3.00
C ASN A 98 17.12 0.37 3.37
N GLY A 99 16.08 1.18 3.59
CA GLY A 99 16.21 2.60 3.93
C GLY A 99 16.65 3.52 2.79
N LYS A 100 16.74 3.03 1.55
CA LYS A 100 17.14 3.81 0.38
C LYS A 100 16.01 3.91 -0.62
N GLU A 101 15.84 5.08 -1.21
CA GLU A 101 15.03 5.24 -2.41
C GLU A 101 15.69 4.49 -3.58
N ILE A 102 14.92 3.71 -4.31
CA ILE A 102 15.39 2.95 -5.48
C ILE A 102 14.67 3.33 -6.77
N ALA A 103 13.47 3.93 -6.68
CA ALA A 103 12.72 4.44 -7.83
C ALA A 103 11.64 5.40 -7.37
N ARG A 104 11.17 6.28 -8.26
CA ARG A 104 10.02 7.16 -8.03
C ARG A 104 9.11 7.22 -9.24
N PHE A 105 7.86 7.55 -8.98
CA PHE A 105 6.82 7.78 -9.97
C PHE A 105 6.09 9.07 -9.61
N GLU A 106 5.83 9.91 -10.60
CA GLU A 106 5.04 11.12 -10.45
C GLU A 106 4.28 11.36 -11.76
N SER A 107 2.99 11.56 -11.68
CA SER A 107 2.18 11.93 -12.84
C SER A 107 0.96 12.73 -12.44
N LEU A 108 0.73 13.84 -13.14
CA LEU A 108 -0.57 14.48 -13.20
C LEU A 108 -1.52 13.63 -14.05
N VAL A 109 -2.82 13.76 -13.79
CA VAL A 109 -3.89 13.07 -14.53
C VAL A 109 -4.83 14.10 -15.11
N ARG A 110 -5.19 13.97 -16.40
CA ARG A 110 -6.12 14.86 -17.07
C ARG A 110 -7.47 14.92 -16.37
N ALA A 111 -7.90 16.14 -16.08
CA ALA A 111 -9.24 16.45 -15.60
C ALA A 111 -9.74 17.74 -16.25
N SER A 112 -11.06 17.83 -16.47
CA SER A 112 -11.69 19.03 -17.03
C SER A 112 -11.77 20.15 -16.01
N GLU A 113 -12.01 19.81 -14.76
CA GLU A 113 -12.22 20.75 -13.67
C GLU A 113 -11.50 20.29 -12.39
N VAL A 114 -11.03 21.26 -11.63
CA VAL A 114 -10.49 21.07 -10.26
C VAL A 114 -11.30 22.01 -9.36
N PRO A 115 -11.97 21.50 -8.31
CA PRO A 115 -12.65 22.35 -7.33
C PRO A 115 -11.71 23.39 -6.73
N GLU A 116 -12.20 24.60 -6.50
CA GLU A 116 -11.39 25.73 -6.03
C GLU A 116 -10.63 25.40 -4.74
N ASN A 117 -11.32 24.81 -3.76
CA ASN A 117 -10.71 24.37 -2.50
C ASN A 117 -9.60 23.33 -2.67
N ILE A 118 -9.68 22.46 -3.69
CA ILE A 118 -8.62 21.49 -4.01
C ILE A 118 -7.46 22.22 -4.69
N SER A 119 -7.75 23.15 -5.61
CA SER A 119 -6.71 23.95 -6.26
C SER A 119 -5.95 24.84 -5.26
N GLU A 120 -6.64 25.44 -4.30
CA GLU A 120 -6.01 26.21 -3.21
C GLU A 120 -5.13 25.33 -2.32
N LEU A 121 -5.58 24.12 -2.00
CA LEU A 121 -4.86 23.17 -1.14
C LEU A 121 -3.61 22.61 -1.81
N THR A 122 -3.74 22.14 -3.06
CA THR A 122 -2.70 21.36 -3.76
C THR A 122 -1.85 22.20 -4.73
N GLY A 123 -2.33 23.39 -5.10
CA GLY A 123 -1.76 24.22 -6.16
C GLY A 123 -2.01 23.64 -7.58
N ILE A 124 -2.76 22.53 -7.70
CA ILE A 124 -3.08 21.91 -8.99
C ILE A 124 -4.27 22.65 -9.61
N THR A 125 -4.08 23.18 -10.82
CA THR A 125 -5.12 23.90 -11.54
C THR A 125 -5.61 23.13 -12.76
N SER A 126 -6.84 23.40 -13.22
CA SER A 126 -7.39 22.81 -14.46
C SER A 126 -6.47 23.06 -15.67
N LYS A 127 -5.77 24.19 -15.71
CA LYS A 127 -4.80 24.53 -16.77
C LYS A 127 -3.62 23.53 -16.78
N MET A 128 -3.13 23.13 -15.62
CA MET A 128 -2.04 22.14 -15.49
C MET A 128 -2.49 20.77 -15.99
N LEU A 129 -3.75 20.42 -15.76
CA LEU A 129 -4.31 19.11 -16.10
C LEU A 129 -4.79 19.00 -17.55
N ALA A 130 -4.98 20.11 -18.27
CA ALA A 130 -5.52 20.12 -19.63
C ALA A 130 -4.73 19.24 -20.62
N ASN A 131 -3.40 19.21 -20.48
CA ASN A 131 -2.50 18.44 -21.34
C ASN A 131 -1.86 17.22 -20.60
N ALA A 132 -2.31 16.91 -19.38
CA ALA A 132 -1.84 15.75 -18.67
C ALA A 132 -2.33 14.44 -19.33
N PRO A 133 -1.66 13.30 -19.10
CA PRO A 133 -2.10 12.00 -19.60
C PRO A 133 -3.48 11.62 -19.06
N HIS A 134 -4.21 10.80 -19.81
CA HIS A 134 -5.48 10.26 -19.36
C HIS A 134 -5.31 9.23 -18.22
N LEU A 135 -6.30 9.16 -17.34
CA LEU A 135 -6.27 8.28 -16.17
C LEU A 135 -5.89 6.81 -16.48
N PRO A 136 -6.46 6.14 -17.54
CA PRO A 136 -6.07 4.76 -17.84
C PRO A 136 -4.59 4.59 -18.18
N ALA A 137 -3.97 5.54 -18.88
CA ALA A 137 -2.56 5.50 -19.21
C ALA A 137 -1.70 5.61 -17.93
N VAL A 138 -1.99 6.60 -17.08
CA VAL A 138 -1.28 6.80 -15.81
C VAL A 138 -1.43 5.60 -14.89
N LEU A 139 -2.63 5.04 -14.77
CA LEU A 139 -2.89 3.85 -13.94
C LEU A 139 -2.16 2.61 -14.47
N ASN A 140 -2.07 2.45 -15.79
CA ASN A 140 -1.33 1.34 -16.38
C ASN A 140 0.19 1.45 -16.07
N GLU A 141 0.77 2.63 -16.22
CA GLU A 141 2.18 2.85 -15.85
C GLU A 141 2.39 2.69 -14.34
N PHE A 142 1.48 3.23 -13.53
CA PHE A 142 1.57 3.12 -12.08
C PHE A 142 1.49 1.67 -11.59
N ARG A 143 0.54 0.84 -12.10
CA ARG A 143 0.45 -0.57 -11.69
C ARG A 143 1.71 -1.37 -12.02
N LEU A 144 2.35 -1.07 -13.17
CA LEU A 144 3.62 -1.67 -13.55
C LEU A 144 4.76 -1.18 -12.65
N PHE A 145 4.77 0.11 -12.30
CA PHE A 145 5.69 0.65 -11.30
C PHE A 145 5.46 0.02 -9.93
N LEU A 146 4.24 -0.10 -9.45
CA LEU A 146 3.90 -0.70 -8.16
C LEU A 146 4.36 -2.17 -8.10
N GLY A 147 4.00 -2.96 -9.11
CA GLY A 147 4.29 -4.39 -9.16
C GLY A 147 3.78 -5.11 -7.91
N ASP A 148 4.56 -6.06 -7.41
CA ASP A 148 4.25 -6.86 -6.21
C ASP A 148 4.81 -6.28 -4.89
N SER A 149 5.18 -4.99 -4.88
CA SER A 149 5.68 -4.29 -3.69
C SER A 149 4.61 -4.19 -2.59
N ILE A 150 5.04 -4.04 -1.34
CA ILE A 150 4.11 -3.68 -0.26
C ILE A 150 3.62 -2.25 -0.49
N PHE A 151 2.31 -2.07 -0.64
CA PHE A 151 1.69 -0.77 -0.79
C PHE A 151 1.66 -0.04 0.55
N VAL A 152 2.26 1.13 0.63
CA VAL A 152 2.32 1.94 1.86
C VAL A 152 1.70 3.31 1.59
N ALA A 153 0.89 3.82 2.51
CA ALA A 153 0.43 5.20 2.47
C ALA A 153 0.15 5.76 3.88
N HIS A 154 0.05 7.09 3.95
CA HIS A 154 -0.36 7.77 5.17
C HIS A 154 -1.89 7.87 5.21
N ASN A 155 -2.59 6.91 5.82
CA ASN A 155 -4.01 6.59 5.70
C ASN A 155 -4.31 5.67 4.50
N VAL A 156 -3.63 4.55 4.45
CA VAL A 156 -3.60 3.60 3.31
C VAL A 156 -4.98 3.21 2.76
N GLY A 157 -6.03 3.27 3.56
CA GLY A 157 -7.40 2.92 3.11
C GLY A 157 -7.93 3.86 2.04
N PHE A 158 -7.52 5.12 2.05
CA PHE A 158 -7.93 6.12 1.06
C PHE A 158 -7.21 5.90 -0.28
N ASP A 159 -5.89 5.97 -0.29
CA ASP A 159 -5.09 5.88 -1.52
C ASP A 159 -5.24 4.53 -2.21
N TYR A 160 -5.10 3.45 -1.45
CA TYR A 160 -5.27 2.09 -1.97
C TYR A 160 -6.68 1.86 -2.53
N GLY A 161 -7.72 2.26 -1.79
CA GLY A 161 -9.09 2.08 -2.22
C GLY A 161 -9.42 2.90 -3.47
N PHE A 162 -8.90 4.12 -3.56
CA PHE A 162 -9.13 4.98 -4.73
C PHE A 162 -8.44 4.44 -5.98
N ILE A 163 -7.16 4.06 -5.86
CA ILE A 163 -6.38 3.49 -6.98
C ILE A 163 -6.98 2.16 -7.42
N SER A 164 -7.29 1.25 -6.47
CA SER A 164 -7.87 -0.07 -6.79
C SER A 164 -9.21 0.06 -7.52
N ALA A 165 -10.12 0.91 -7.03
CA ALA A 165 -11.39 1.17 -7.69
C ALA A 165 -11.24 1.85 -9.06
N SER A 166 -10.22 2.68 -9.23
CA SER A 166 -9.93 3.33 -10.53
C SER A 166 -9.34 2.35 -11.54
N LEU A 167 -8.48 1.43 -11.10
CA LEU A 167 -7.93 0.35 -11.93
C LEU A 167 -9.04 -0.59 -12.42
N ASP A 168 -9.92 -1.00 -11.52
CA ASP A 168 -11.07 -1.85 -11.83
C ASP A 168 -11.99 -1.20 -12.87
N LYS A 169 -12.36 0.06 -12.66
CA LYS A 169 -13.16 0.84 -13.63
C LYS A 169 -12.48 0.97 -15.01
N CYS A 170 -11.16 0.93 -15.07
CA CYS A 170 -10.39 0.97 -16.32
C CYS A 170 -10.14 -0.42 -16.93
N GLY A 171 -10.67 -1.50 -16.34
CA GLY A 171 -10.51 -2.87 -16.83
C GLY A 171 -9.14 -3.49 -16.54
N PHE A 172 -8.37 -2.95 -15.60
CA PHE A 172 -7.07 -3.50 -15.18
C PHE A 172 -7.16 -4.46 -13.98
N GLY A 173 -8.39 -4.71 -13.48
CA GLY A 173 -8.64 -5.46 -12.26
C GLY A 173 -8.29 -4.68 -11.00
N VAL A 174 -8.45 -5.33 -9.86
CA VAL A 174 -8.22 -4.74 -8.53
C VAL A 174 -6.80 -5.00 -8.03
N LEU A 175 -6.35 -4.22 -7.04
CA LEU A 175 -5.06 -4.45 -6.38
C LEU A 175 -5.15 -5.58 -5.35
N LEU A 176 -4.18 -6.49 -5.37
CA LEU A 176 -3.98 -7.54 -4.36
C LEU A 176 -2.76 -7.29 -3.47
N ASN A 177 -2.08 -6.16 -3.61
CA ASN A 177 -0.90 -5.83 -2.82
C ASN A 177 -1.21 -5.86 -1.32
N GLN A 178 -0.32 -6.45 -0.54
CA GLN A 178 -0.35 -6.29 0.91
C GLN A 178 -0.12 -4.81 1.26
N ARG A 179 -0.76 -4.34 2.35
CA ARG A 179 -0.82 -2.91 2.69
C ARG A 179 -0.25 -2.61 4.05
N LEU A 180 0.42 -1.48 4.18
CA LEU A 180 0.93 -0.93 5.43
C LEU A 180 0.49 0.54 5.58
N CYS A 181 -0.14 0.85 6.72
CA CYS A 181 -0.53 2.22 7.07
C CYS A 181 0.51 2.85 7.99
N THR A 182 1.14 3.95 7.55
CA THR A 182 2.13 4.65 8.37
C THR A 182 1.50 5.28 9.61
N ILE A 183 0.23 5.72 9.58
CA ILE A 183 -0.49 6.18 10.79
C ILE A 183 -0.58 5.06 11.84
N ASN A 184 -1.00 3.87 11.41
CA ASN A 184 -1.14 2.74 12.33
C ASN A 184 0.21 2.32 12.92
N LEU A 185 1.26 2.34 12.12
CA LEU A 185 2.61 2.02 12.57
C LEU A 185 3.16 3.10 13.52
N SER A 186 3.00 4.38 13.17
CA SER A 186 3.42 5.52 14.00
C SER A 186 2.78 5.52 15.38
N ARG A 187 1.48 5.24 15.46
CA ARG A 187 0.76 5.12 16.75
C ARG A 187 1.34 4.07 17.69
N ARG A 188 2.15 3.16 17.20
CA ARG A 188 2.79 2.09 17.98
C ARG A 188 4.22 2.40 18.41
N LEU A 189 4.88 3.28 17.66
CA LEU A 189 6.34 3.47 17.76
C LEU A 189 6.74 4.91 18.05
N ILE A 190 5.82 5.88 17.85
CA ILE A 190 6.09 7.30 18.03
C ILE A 190 5.14 7.85 19.08
N ALA A 191 5.67 8.49 20.11
CA ALA A 191 4.87 9.24 21.06
C ALA A 191 4.50 10.60 20.46
N SER A 192 3.24 10.78 20.07
CA SER A 192 2.74 12.03 19.48
C SER A 192 1.28 12.28 19.90
N PRO A 193 0.87 13.53 20.11
CA PRO A 193 -0.53 13.87 20.35
C PRO A 193 -1.39 13.77 19.08
N LYS A 194 -0.77 13.89 17.90
CA LYS A 194 -1.45 13.85 16.59
C LYS A 194 -0.61 13.03 15.59
N TYR A 195 -1.29 12.31 14.70
CA TYR A 195 -0.68 11.41 13.71
C TYR A 195 -1.04 11.79 12.27
N SER A 196 -1.41 13.06 12.01
CA SER A 196 -1.49 13.58 10.66
C SER A 196 -0.09 13.69 10.05
N LEU A 197 0.01 13.67 8.71
CA LEU A 197 1.29 13.78 8.02
C LEU A 197 2.04 15.04 8.45
N ALA A 198 1.34 16.19 8.48
CA ALA A 198 1.90 17.47 8.91
C ALA A 198 2.46 17.43 10.35
N ALA A 199 1.71 16.85 11.31
CA ALA A 199 2.17 16.77 12.69
C ALA A 199 3.39 15.85 12.85
N LEU A 200 3.47 14.76 12.11
CA LEU A 200 4.64 13.87 12.14
C LEU A 200 5.82 14.45 11.38
N LYS A 201 5.60 15.21 10.31
CA LYS A 201 6.66 15.97 9.63
C LYS A 201 7.32 16.96 10.58
N GLU A 202 6.51 17.76 11.29
CA GLU A 202 7.00 18.72 12.27
C GLU A 202 7.78 18.00 13.40
N LEU A 203 7.20 16.94 13.98
CA LEU A 203 7.82 16.20 15.08
C LEU A 203 9.17 15.57 14.71
N LEU A 204 9.31 15.10 13.47
CA LEU A 204 10.49 14.38 12.97
C LEU A 204 11.43 15.26 12.14
N ASP A 205 11.17 16.58 12.08
CA ASP A 205 11.92 17.57 11.29
C ASP A 205 12.08 17.17 9.80
N ILE A 206 10.99 16.68 9.18
CA ILE A 206 10.95 16.29 7.77
C ILE A 206 10.67 17.52 6.92
N GLN A 207 11.68 17.97 6.16
CA GLN A 207 11.61 19.16 5.30
C GLN A 207 11.22 18.76 3.87
N THR A 208 9.93 18.72 3.58
CA THR A 208 9.38 18.50 2.22
C THR A 208 8.23 19.47 1.97
N PRO A 209 7.97 19.88 0.73
CA PRO A 209 6.76 20.63 0.39
C PRO A 209 5.49 19.90 0.87
N HIS A 210 4.38 20.63 1.00
CA HIS A 210 3.08 20.04 1.34
C HIS A 210 2.17 20.00 0.10
N HIS A 211 1.22 19.06 0.13
CA HIS A 211 0.11 18.96 -0.83
C HIS A 211 0.57 18.80 -2.28
N ARG A 212 1.58 17.97 -2.49
CA ARG A 212 1.97 17.40 -3.78
C ARG A 212 2.25 15.93 -3.55
N ALA A 213 1.61 15.08 -4.32
CA ALA A 213 1.57 13.66 -4.07
C ALA A 213 2.98 13.03 -3.90
N LEU A 214 3.95 13.37 -4.75
CA LEU A 214 5.31 12.84 -4.57
C LEU A 214 5.98 13.34 -3.28
N ALA A 215 5.80 14.60 -2.91
CA ALA A 215 6.40 15.18 -1.70
C ALA A 215 5.79 14.56 -0.42
N ASP A 216 4.48 14.29 -0.42
CA ASP A 216 3.80 13.64 0.69
C ASP A 216 4.11 12.13 0.76
N ALA A 217 4.27 11.44 -0.38
CA ALA A 217 4.83 10.08 -0.44
C ALA A 217 6.26 10.00 0.13
N LEU A 218 7.14 10.95 -0.19
CA LEU A 218 8.50 11.04 0.37
C LEU A 218 8.47 11.29 1.89
N SER A 219 7.55 12.14 2.36
CA SER A 219 7.34 12.38 3.80
C SER A 219 6.91 11.11 4.51
N ALA A 220 5.94 10.39 3.95
CA ALA A 220 5.46 9.12 4.48
C ALA A 220 6.55 8.04 4.45
N ALA A 221 7.45 8.04 3.45
CA ALA A 221 8.61 7.15 3.38
C ALA A 221 9.61 7.43 4.51
N ASN A 222 9.90 8.70 4.81
CA ASN A 222 10.75 9.06 5.95
C ASN A 222 10.14 8.61 7.29
N ILE A 223 8.82 8.79 7.47
CA ILE A 223 8.10 8.29 8.65
C ILE A 223 8.18 6.76 8.73
N LEU A 224 8.00 6.04 7.62
CA LEU A 224 8.15 4.60 7.56
C LEU A 224 9.54 4.16 8.00
N GLN A 225 10.60 4.78 7.48
CA GLN A 225 11.99 4.47 7.84
C GLN A 225 12.27 4.73 9.32
N HIS A 226 11.78 5.86 9.85
CA HIS A 226 11.88 6.15 11.28
C HIS A 226 11.19 5.05 12.11
N CYS A 227 9.98 4.63 11.73
CA CYS A 227 9.28 3.55 12.41
C CYS A 227 10.04 2.21 12.31
N ILE A 228 10.57 1.86 11.14
CA ILE A 228 11.36 0.63 10.96
C ILE A 228 12.59 0.62 11.88
N SER A 229 13.25 1.76 12.08
CA SER A 229 14.40 1.86 12.99
C SER A 229 14.06 1.67 14.47
N LYS A 230 12.78 1.75 14.84
CA LYS A 230 12.26 1.61 16.22
C LYS A 230 11.53 0.29 16.46
N LEU A 231 11.55 -0.62 15.49
CA LEU A 231 10.83 -1.90 15.62
C LEU A 231 11.41 -2.75 16.76
N PRO A 232 10.55 -3.45 17.50
CA PRO A 232 10.99 -4.45 18.47
C PRO A 232 11.80 -5.56 17.80
N PHE A 233 12.78 -6.12 18.50
CA PHE A 233 13.73 -7.12 17.98
C PHE A 233 13.07 -8.41 17.46
N TYR A 234 11.86 -8.72 17.91
CA TYR A 234 11.12 -9.92 17.48
C TYR A 234 10.39 -9.74 16.13
N ILE A 235 10.29 -8.52 15.60
CA ILE A 235 9.74 -8.24 14.28
C ILE A 235 10.85 -8.42 13.24
N LYS A 236 10.84 -9.55 12.53
CA LYS A 236 11.94 -9.96 11.63
C LYS A 236 11.56 -9.99 10.16
N SER A 237 10.36 -10.48 9.87
CA SER A 237 9.84 -10.58 8.50
C SER A 237 8.93 -9.41 8.14
N THR A 238 8.69 -9.21 6.84
CA THR A 238 7.70 -8.26 6.36
C THR A 238 6.31 -8.59 6.91
N GLN A 239 5.95 -9.88 6.97
CA GLN A 239 4.66 -10.29 7.55
C GLN A 239 4.54 -9.94 9.04
N ASP A 240 5.62 -10.07 9.80
CA ASP A 240 5.63 -9.64 11.21
C ASP A 240 5.36 -8.14 11.33
N LEU A 241 5.98 -7.32 10.47
CA LEU A 241 5.75 -5.87 10.40
C LEU A 241 4.29 -5.54 10.08
N LEU A 242 3.71 -6.20 9.07
CA LEU A 242 2.31 -6.01 8.69
C LEU A 242 1.35 -6.39 9.83
N ASN A 243 1.58 -7.51 10.50
CA ASN A 243 0.81 -7.95 11.65
C ASN A 243 0.97 -6.99 12.84
N PHE A 244 2.20 -6.59 13.14
CA PHE A 244 2.49 -5.61 14.21
C PHE A 244 1.76 -4.30 13.96
N SER A 245 1.74 -3.80 12.73
CA SER A 245 1.05 -2.56 12.38
C SER A 245 -0.46 -2.57 12.65
N LYS A 246 -1.09 -3.75 12.63
CA LYS A 246 -2.53 -3.97 12.85
C LYS A 246 -2.85 -4.48 14.26
N SER A 247 -1.84 -4.92 15.04
CA SER A 247 -2.02 -5.60 16.32
C SER A 247 -2.62 -4.74 17.42
N THR A 248 -3.37 -5.35 18.31
CA THR A 248 -3.84 -4.75 19.56
C THR A 248 -2.72 -4.72 20.61
N LEU A 249 -2.92 -3.98 21.72
CA LEU A 249 -1.97 -3.99 22.84
C LEU A 249 -1.79 -5.39 23.45
N LYS A 250 -2.87 -6.18 23.53
CA LYS A 250 -2.83 -7.55 24.07
C LYS A 250 -2.00 -8.47 23.19
N GLU A 251 -2.21 -8.42 21.87
CA GLU A 251 -1.45 -9.21 20.91
C GLU A 251 0.03 -8.85 20.90
N ARG A 252 0.38 -7.56 21.02
CA ARG A 252 1.78 -7.12 21.11
C ARG A 252 2.50 -7.67 22.33
N LYS A 253 1.84 -7.73 23.49
CA LYS A 253 2.40 -8.35 24.69
C LYS A 253 2.69 -9.84 24.45
N ALA A 254 1.75 -10.58 23.85
CA ALA A 254 1.94 -11.99 23.52
C ALA A 254 3.10 -12.21 22.52
N MET A 255 3.27 -11.31 21.53
CA MET A 255 4.40 -11.38 20.57
C MET A 255 5.76 -11.12 21.19
N SER A 256 5.83 -10.39 22.32
CA SER A 256 7.08 -10.04 23.02
C SER A 256 7.47 -11.06 24.08
N GLU A 257 6.58 -11.95 24.48
CA GLU A 257 6.89 -13.01 25.46
C GLU A 257 7.76 -14.08 24.80
N PRO A 258 8.88 -14.49 25.42
CA PRO A 258 9.69 -15.60 24.92
C PRO A 258 8.83 -16.85 24.92
N VAL A 259 8.83 -17.58 23.79
CA VAL A 259 8.24 -18.92 23.73
C VAL A 259 9.08 -19.80 24.65
N LEU A 260 8.62 -20.01 25.87
CA LEU A 260 9.16 -21.05 26.73
C LEU A 260 8.90 -22.38 25.99
N LEU A 261 9.96 -22.91 25.38
CA LEU A 261 9.95 -24.27 24.86
C LEU A 261 9.60 -25.20 26.04
N ARG A 262 8.38 -25.72 26.01
CA ARG A 262 7.96 -26.83 26.87
C ARG A 262 8.38 -28.14 26.24
#